data_b54411f13ad2a3b61d1c21bf1f6a7f1c
#
_entry.id   b54411f13ad2a3b61d1c21bf1f6a7f1c
#
_cell.length_a   1.000
_cell.length_b   1.000
_cell.length_c   1.000
_cell.angle_alpha   90.00
_cell.angle_beta   90.00
_cell.angle_gamma   90.00
#
_symmetry.space_group_name_H-M   'P 1'
#
loop_
_entity.id
_entity.type
_entity.pdbx_description
1 polymer ?
#
loop_
_entity_poly.entity_id
_entity_poly.type
_entity_poly.pdbx_seq_one_letter_code
_entity_poly.pdbx_strand_id
1 'polypeptide(L)' 'MSNFVEFRVYLDPRAVSDGSSGAVIRVNPDHVTQIDDFGDHCGIEKDNGKTVDVCGTAAEALAKLRAAT' A
#
# COMPACT_ATOMS: atom_id res chain seq x y z
N MET A 1 -6.15 -17.83 10.32
CA MET A 1 -6.16 -16.46 10.86
C MET A 1 -5.55 -15.51 9.86
N SER A 2 -6.25 -14.44 9.55
CA SER A 2 -5.74 -13.46 8.59
C SER A 2 -4.72 -12.54 9.25
N ASN A 3 -3.57 -12.39 8.63
CA ASN A 3 -2.56 -11.45 9.07
C ASN A 3 -2.64 -10.22 8.20
N PHE A 4 -3.07 -9.10 8.79
CA PHE A 4 -3.15 -7.85 8.07
C PHE A 4 -1.84 -7.09 8.20
N VAL A 5 -1.46 -6.42 7.12
CA VAL A 5 -0.27 -5.59 7.07
C VAL A 5 -0.72 -4.14 6.99
N GLU A 6 -0.19 -3.29 7.84
CA GLU A 6 -0.51 -1.88 7.85
C GLU A 6 0.37 -1.14 6.86
N PHE A 7 -0.27 -0.27 6.09
CA PHE A 7 0.43 0.64 5.18
C PHE A 7 -0.12 2.03 5.37
N ARG A 8 0.78 3.01 5.29
CA ARG A 8 0.37 4.41 5.27
C ARG A 8 -0.01 4.77 3.84
N VAL A 9 -1.18 5.35 3.67
CA VAL A 9 -1.66 5.76 2.35
C VAL A 9 -0.81 6.90 1.85
N TYR A 10 -0.37 6.79 0.59
CA TYR A 10 0.37 7.85 -0.08
C TYR A 10 -0.62 8.80 -0.73
N LEU A 11 -0.46 10.09 -0.46
CA LEU A 11 -1.25 11.13 -1.09
C LEU A 11 -0.33 12.02 -1.89
N ASP A 12 -0.69 12.27 -3.15
CA ASP A 12 0.05 13.17 -4.00
C ASP A 12 -0.03 14.59 -3.39
N PRO A 13 1.11 15.22 -3.12
CA PRO A 13 1.10 16.58 -2.56
C PRO A 13 0.33 17.60 -3.41
N ARG A 14 0.17 17.31 -4.69
CA ARG A 14 -0.62 18.19 -5.57
C ARG A 14 -2.11 18.01 -5.39
N ALA A 15 -2.54 16.84 -4.92
CA ALA A 15 -3.95 16.53 -4.76
C ALA A 15 -4.47 16.86 -3.37
N VAL A 16 -3.59 17.10 -2.41
CA VAL A 16 -3.96 17.33 -1.03
C VAL A 16 -3.53 18.75 -0.65
N SER A 17 -4.50 19.64 -0.54
CA SER A 17 -4.22 21.03 -0.19
C SER A 17 -4.18 21.26 1.32
N ASP A 18 -4.72 20.33 2.10
CA ASP A 18 -4.85 20.52 3.54
C ASP A 18 -3.87 19.67 4.36
N GLY A 19 -3.01 18.92 3.68
CA GLY A 19 -2.03 18.09 4.36
C GLY A 19 -2.62 16.92 5.12
N SER A 20 -3.82 16.51 4.79
CA SER A 20 -4.48 15.40 5.47
C SER A 20 -3.86 14.07 5.07
N SER A 21 -2.58 13.95 5.25
CA SER A 21 -1.85 12.71 5.03
C SER A 21 -1.86 11.93 6.35
N GLY A 22 -1.71 10.64 6.27
CA GLY A 22 -1.56 9.83 7.47
C GLY A 22 -2.64 8.80 7.67
N ALA A 23 -3.53 8.66 6.72
CA ALA A 23 -4.46 7.54 6.75
C ALA A 23 -3.68 6.23 6.66
N VAL A 24 -4.09 5.27 7.46
CA VAL A 24 -3.46 3.94 7.51
C VAL A 24 -4.50 2.93 7.09
N ILE A 25 -4.10 2.02 6.20
CA ILE A 25 -4.95 0.93 5.78
C ILE A 25 -4.33 -0.40 6.18
N ARG A 26 -5.17 -1.40 6.31
CA ARG A 26 -4.71 -2.76 6.56
C ARG A 26 -5.05 -3.61 5.36
N VAL A 27 -4.04 -4.33 4.88
CA VAL A 27 -4.15 -5.13 3.66
C VAL A 27 -3.91 -6.58 4.01
N ASN A 28 -4.80 -7.45 3.52
CA ASN A 28 -4.59 -8.89 3.65
C ASN A 28 -3.67 -9.34 2.53
N PRO A 29 -2.49 -9.91 2.87
CA PRO A 29 -1.54 -10.34 1.84
C PRO A 29 -2.12 -11.34 0.85
N ASP A 30 -3.08 -12.15 1.27
CA ASP A 30 -3.69 -13.16 0.41
C ASP A 30 -4.52 -12.56 -0.72
N HIS A 31 -4.88 -11.29 -0.61
CA HIS A 31 -5.70 -10.61 -1.60
C HIS A 31 -4.90 -9.65 -2.48
N VAL A 32 -3.59 -9.62 -2.34
CA VAL A 32 -2.72 -8.77 -3.17
C VAL A 32 -2.33 -9.54 -4.42
N THR A 33 -2.62 -8.96 -5.57
CA THR A 33 -2.31 -9.59 -6.87
C THR A 33 -1.12 -8.96 -7.56
N GLN A 34 -0.84 -7.69 -7.26
CA GLN A 34 0.23 -6.99 -7.96
C GLN A 34 0.71 -5.81 -7.12
N ILE A 35 2.00 -5.52 -7.22
CA ILE A 35 2.60 -4.33 -6.63
C ILE A 35 3.30 -3.57 -7.74
N ASP A 36 2.93 -2.30 -7.91
CA ASP A 36 3.55 -1.42 -8.89
C ASP A 36 4.53 -0.48 -8.21
N ASP A 37 5.70 -0.33 -8.80
CA ASP A 37 6.75 0.53 -8.26
C ASP A 37 6.69 1.88 -8.96
N PHE A 38 6.47 2.96 -8.19
CA PHE A 38 6.45 4.31 -8.72
C PHE A 38 7.64 5.15 -8.22
N GLY A 39 8.63 4.51 -7.61
CA GLY A 39 9.85 5.18 -7.16
C GLY A 39 9.76 5.59 -5.70
N ASP A 40 9.05 6.66 -5.40
CA ASP A 40 8.90 7.17 -4.03
C ASP A 40 7.71 6.56 -3.29
N HIS A 41 6.87 5.85 -3.99
CA HIS A 41 5.73 5.14 -3.42
C HIS A 41 5.42 3.92 -4.28
N CYS A 42 4.45 3.14 -3.88
CA CYS A 42 4.05 1.98 -4.66
C CYS A 42 2.53 1.83 -4.64
N GLY A 43 2.02 1.13 -5.66
CA GLY A 43 0.61 0.81 -5.73
C GLY A 43 0.40 -0.67 -5.42
N ILE A 44 -0.61 -0.95 -4.61
CA ILE A 44 -0.98 -2.32 -4.29
C ILE A 44 -2.32 -2.61 -4.93
N GLU A 45 -2.32 -3.56 -5.87
CA GLU A 45 -3.55 -3.99 -6.52
C GLU A 45 -4.08 -5.21 -5.79
N LYS A 46 -5.37 -5.17 -5.49
CA LYS A 46 -6.05 -6.26 -4.80
C LYS A 46 -6.90 -7.07 -5.77
N ASP A 47 -7.30 -8.26 -5.34
CA ASP A 47 -8.07 -9.19 -6.18
C ASP A 47 -9.46 -8.67 -6.55
N ASN A 48 -9.95 -7.64 -5.86
CA ASN A 48 -11.21 -7.00 -6.21
C ASN A 48 -11.05 -5.94 -7.31
N GLY A 49 -9.86 -5.82 -7.89
CA GLY A 49 -9.56 -4.87 -8.95
C GLY A 49 -9.24 -3.46 -8.46
N LYS A 50 -9.25 -3.23 -7.17
CA LYS A 50 -8.93 -1.91 -6.61
C LYS A 50 -7.45 -1.79 -6.33
N THR A 51 -6.92 -0.61 -6.58
CA THR A 51 -5.52 -0.28 -6.32
C THR A 51 -5.45 0.83 -5.30
N VAL A 52 -4.50 0.74 -4.39
CA VAL A 52 -4.25 1.79 -3.40
C VAL A 52 -2.77 2.15 -3.44
N ASP A 53 -2.49 3.45 -3.42
CA ASP A 53 -1.11 3.93 -3.37
C ASP A 53 -0.68 4.05 -1.90
N VAL A 54 0.48 3.51 -1.59
CA VAL A 54 1.00 3.51 -0.23
C VAL A 54 2.42 4.04 -0.21
N CYS A 55 2.83 4.57 0.92
CA CYS A 55 4.17 5.10 1.12
C CYS A 55 5.20 3.97 1.15
N GLY A 56 6.41 4.29 0.71
CA GLY A 56 7.50 3.33 0.71
C GLY A 56 7.72 2.72 -0.66
N THR A 57 8.81 1.97 -0.78
CA THR A 57 9.14 1.34 -2.04
C THR A 57 8.39 0.03 -2.21
N ALA A 58 8.30 -0.43 -3.46
CA ALA A 58 7.70 -1.72 -3.75
C ALA A 58 8.45 -2.86 -3.03
N ALA A 59 9.76 -2.75 -2.91
CA ALA A 59 10.56 -3.76 -2.21
C ALA A 59 10.18 -3.83 -0.73
N GLU A 60 9.98 -2.67 -0.09
CA GLU A 60 9.55 -2.62 1.31
C GLU A 60 8.15 -3.22 1.48
N ALA A 61 7.24 -2.88 0.59
CA ALA A 61 5.89 -3.42 0.63
C ALA A 61 5.90 -4.94 0.48
N LEU A 62 6.68 -5.44 -0.46
CA LEU A 62 6.80 -6.86 -0.70
C LEU A 62 7.37 -7.58 0.52
N ALA A 63 8.39 -6.98 1.15
CA ALA A 63 9.00 -7.57 2.34
C ALA A 63 7.99 -7.66 3.48
N LYS A 64 7.20 -6.62 3.69
CA LYS A 64 6.15 -6.63 4.71
C LYS A 64 5.10 -7.71 4.46
N LEU A 65 4.68 -7.83 3.21
CA LEU A 65 3.66 -8.82 2.86
C LEU A 65 4.19 -10.25 3.04
N ARG A 66 5.44 -10.48 2.68
CA ARG A 66 6.06 -11.78 2.86
C ARG A 66 6.22 -12.15 4.34
N ALA A 67 6.55 -11.17 5.16
CA ALA A 67 6.72 -11.41 6.59
C ALA A 67 5.40 -11.79 7.26
N ALA A 68 4.27 -11.40 6.67
CA ALA A 68 2.95 -11.67 7.23
C ALA A 68 2.35 -13.00 6.75
N THR A 69 2.99 -13.65 5.78
CA THR A 69 2.47 -14.94 5.25
C THR A 69 3.25 -16.19 5.70
#